data_b2e516c8cf89798396443d1858cc3854
#
_entry.id   b2e516c8cf89798396443d1858cc3854
#
_cell.length_a   1.000
_cell.length_b   1.000
_cell.length_c   1.000
_cell.angle_alpha   90.00
_cell.angle_beta   90.00
_cell.angle_gamma   90.00
#
_symmetry.space_group_name_H-M   'P 1'
#
loop_
_entity.id
_entity.type
_entity.pdbx_description
1 polymer ?
#
loop_
_entity_poly.entity_id
_entity_poly.type
_entity_poly.pdbx_seq_one_letter_code
_entity_poly.pdbx_strand_id
1 'polypeptide(L)'
;MRITNNLLQREAIAGFQHNLREMHRAYKQASSGLRFERPSEDPVATGATMRTDGRLRALEQYRRNIGLARSRLSAEEDVLDQVTDLLTRAKTLAVANAGDTANAQTREAARLEVEQLMATAVQLGNTTFQGSYLFGGQHADTPPFAADGTFDVDRPPLGERPVETSSGQLIATTHDGQSIFVDSQVFAALQELSAALAANDGAAIRSSITTLDAAFSATQNLLGEVGARVNALEVAETNVEAWSLHLQTFRSDLTEIELDEDISRLVNRQTAYEAALLANSRILQTSLTDYLR
;
A
#
# COMPACT_ATOMS: atom_id res chain seq x y z
N MET A 1 59.88 -46.65 -12.84
CA MET A 1 58.52 -46.71 -13.49
C MET A 1 57.36 -46.91 -12.49
N ARG A 2 57.49 -47.57 -11.34
CA ARG A 2 56.36 -47.75 -10.36
C ARG A 2 55.81 -46.43 -9.74
N ILE A 3 56.65 -45.42 -9.51
CA ILE A 3 56.27 -44.16 -8.88
C ILE A 3 55.45 -43.31 -9.88
N THR A 4 55.80 -43.33 -11.19
CA THR A 4 55.14 -42.59 -12.24
C THR A 4 53.72 -43.12 -12.54
N ASN A 5 53.53 -44.43 -12.53
CA ASN A 5 52.20 -45.06 -12.71
C ASN A 5 51.25 -44.76 -11.57
N ASN A 6 51.72 -44.79 -10.31
CA ASN A 6 50.91 -44.42 -9.16
C ASN A 6 50.52 -42.94 -9.15
N LEU A 7 51.38 -42.05 -9.65
CA LEU A 7 51.11 -40.63 -9.77
C LEU A 7 50.05 -40.38 -10.84
N LEU A 8 50.20 -40.94 -12.05
CA LEU A 8 49.25 -40.89 -13.14
C LEU A 8 47.85 -41.39 -12.75
N GLN A 9 47.82 -42.50 -11.99
CA GLN A 9 46.56 -43.07 -11.50
C GLN A 9 45.86 -42.16 -10.48
N ARG A 10 46.61 -41.51 -9.58
CA ARG A 10 46.04 -40.53 -8.61
C ARG A 10 45.53 -39.27 -9.31
N GLU A 11 46.28 -38.75 -10.29
CA GLU A 11 45.84 -37.59 -11.11
C GLU A 11 44.60 -37.93 -11.93
N ALA A 12 44.53 -39.12 -12.53
CA ALA A 12 43.38 -39.58 -13.27
C ALA A 12 42.12 -39.70 -12.38
N ILE A 13 42.25 -40.26 -11.19
CA ILE A 13 41.15 -40.37 -10.21
C ILE A 13 40.74 -38.97 -9.71
N ALA A 14 41.67 -38.08 -9.42
CA ALA A 14 41.40 -36.72 -8.98
C ALA A 14 40.65 -35.92 -10.10
N GLY A 15 41.07 -36.02 -11.36
CA GLY A 15 40.41 -35.45 -12.51
C GLY A 15 38.97 -35.98 -12.71
N PHE A 16 38.80 -37.29 -12.58
CA PHE A 16 37.46 -37.92 -12.63
C PHE A 16 36.54 -37.40 -11.51
N GLN A 17 37.02 -37.36 -10.28
CA GLN A 17 36.24 -36.83 -9.15
C GLN A 17 35.92 -35.34 -9.32
N HIS A 18 36.81 -34.58 -9.92
CA HIS A 18 36.58 -33.19 -10.24
C HIS A 18 35.44 -33.06 -11.28
N ASN A 19 35.52 -33.77 -12.41
CA ASN A 19 34.50 -33.75 -13.45
C ASN A 19 33.13 -34.23 -12.93
N LEU A 20 33.10 -35.23 -12.06
CA LEU A 20 31.86 -35.68 -11.43
C LEU A 20 31.23 -34.59 -10.55
N ARG A 21 32.03 -33.88 -9.74
CA ARG A 21 31.54 -32.77 -8.92
C ARG A 21 30.97 -31.61 -9.79
N GLU A 22 31.68 -31.25 -10.86
CA GLU A 22 31.27 -30.20 -11.77
C GLU A 22 29.98 -30.57 -12.53
N MET A 23 29.86 -31.82 -12.98
CA MET A 23 28.63 -32.33 -13.59
C MET A 23 27.47 -32.30 -12.62
N HIS A 24 27.65 -32.75 -11.37
CA HIS A 24 26.62 -32.67 -10.33
C HIS A 24 26.22 -31.24 -10.00
N ARG A 25 27.16 -30.30 -10.01
CA ARG A 25 26.88 -28.88 -9.80
C ARG A 25 26.03 -28.32 -10.94
N ALA A 26 26.43 -28.55 -12.19
CA ALA A 26 25.68 -28.11 -13.36
C ALA A 26 24.26 -28.72 -13.41
N TYR A 27 24.15 -30.03 -13.04
CA TYR A 27 22.86 -30.69 -12.94
C TYR A 27 21.94 -30.05 -11.90
N LYS A 28 22.45 -29.75 -10.71
CA LYS A 28 21.69 -29.06 -9.66
C LYS A 28 21.24 -27.67 -10.09
N GLN A 29 22.14 -26.87 -10.67
CA GLN A 29 21.83 -25.55 -11.18
C GLN A 29 20.73 -25.62 -12.25
N ALA A 30 20.87 -26.50 -13.25
CA ALA A 30 19.87 -26.69 -14.28
C ALA A 30 18.52 -27.21 -13.74
N SER A 31 18.54 -28.04 -12.67
CA SER A 31 17.33 -28.58 -12.04
C SER A 31 16.62 -27.59 -11.14
N SER A 32 17.34 -26.74 -10.42
CA SER A 32 16.77 -25.74 -9.48
C SER A 32 16.48 -24.40 -10.14
N GLY A 33 17.09 -24.09 -11.29
CA GLY A 33 17.08 -22.78 -11.91
C GLY A 33 17.90 -21.72 -11.18
N LEU A 34 18.65 -22.13 -10.12
CA LEU A 34 19.41 -21.22 -9.27
C LEU A 34 20.91 -21.34 -9.51
N ARG A 35 21.60 -20.21 -9.54
CA ARG A 35 23.06 -20.14 -9.70
C ARG A 35 23.80 -20.70 -8.49
N PHE A 36 23.25 -20.54 -7.28
CA PHE A 36 23.75 -21.08 -6.03
C PHE A 36 22.58 -21.46 -5.10
N GLU A 37 22.73 -22.52 -4.33
CA GLU A 37 21.74 -22.95 -3.35
C GLU A 37 22.17 -22.61 -1.90
N ARG A 38 23.47 -22.52 -1.67
CA ARG A 38 24.03 -22.30 -0.33
C ARG A 38 24.74 -20.96 -0.26
N PRO A 39 24.57 -20.22 0.84
CA PRO A 39 25.29 -18.96 1.06
C PRO A 39 26.81 -19.08 0.95
N SER A 40 27.37 -20.26 1.23
CA SER A 40 28.80 -20.54 1.13
C SER A 40 29.34 -20.64 -0.31
N GLU A 41 28.46 -20.82 -1.29
CA GLU A 41 28.84 -20.93 -2.72
C GLU A 41 29.10 -19.57 -3.35
N ASP A 42 28.31 -18.56 -2.99
CA ASP A 42 28.51 -17.15 -3.37
C ASP A 42 28.06 -16.21 -2.23
N PRO A 43 28.94 -15.91 -1.27
CA PRO A 43 28.60 -15.05 -0.12
C PRO A 43 28.25 -13.60 -0.54
N VAL A 44 28.86 -13.11 -1.63
CA VAL A 44 28.62 -11.75 -2.12
C VAL A 44 27.24 -11.62 -2.72
N ALA A 45 26.88 -12.52 -3.64
CA ALA A 45 25.55 -12.57 -4.23
C ALA A 45 24.46 -12.83 -3.16
N THR A 46 24.70 -13.73 -2.21
CA THR A 46 23.80 -13.98 -1.09
C THR A 46 23.55 -12.72 -0.27
N GLY A 47 24.61 -11.98 0.08
CA GLY A 47 24.47 -10.72 0.82
C GLY A 47 23.70 -9.64 0.02
N ALA A 48 23.88 -9.58 -1.30
CA ALA A 48 23.13 -8.70 -2.18
C ALA A 48 21.63 -9.10 -2.24
N THR A 49 21.36 -10.41 -2.41
CA THR A 49 19.99 -10.97 -2.43
C THR A 49 19.24 -10.68 -1.13
N MET A 50 19.87 -10.90 0.03
CA MET A 50 19.25 -10.60 1.32
C MET A 50 18.87 -9.11 1.48
N ARG A 51 19.73 -8.20 1.00
CA ARG A 51 19.41 -6.75 1.01
C ARG A 51 18.27 -6.43 0.06
N THR A 52 18.24 -7.03 -1.11
CA THR A 52 17.19 -6.87 -2.10
C THR A 52 15.84 -7.39 -1.57
N ASP A 53 15.83 -8.58 -0.96
CA ASP A 53 14.64 -9.13 -0.31
C ASP A 53 14.13 -8.27 0.84
N GLY A 54 15.04 -7.65 1.59
CA GLY A 54 14.67 -6.65 2.61
C GLY A 54 13.95 -5.44 2.02
N ARG A 55 14.44 -4.92 0.90
CA ARG A 55 13.81 -3.81 0.17
C ARG A 55 12.47 -4.21 -0.45
N LEU A 56 12.37 -5.40 -1.05
CA LEU A 56 11.11 -5.91 -1.60
C LEU A 56 10.03 -6.02 -0.52
N ARG A 57 10.36 -6.53 0.67
CA ARG A 57 9.42 -6.57 1.81
C ARG A 57 8.97 -5.19 2.26
N ALA A 58 9.86 -4.20 2.25
CA ALA A 58 9.49 -2.81 2.55
C ALA A 58 8.53 -2.24 1.49
N LEU A 59 8.78 -2.47 0.19
CA LEU A 59 7.87 -2.06 -0.88
C LEU A 59 6.50 -2.73 -0.78
N GLU A 60 6.44 -4.01 -0.41
CA GLU A 60 5.17 -4.69 -0.15
C GLU A 60 4.41 -4.05 1.03
N GLN A 61 5.12 -3.60 2.07
CA GLN A 61 4.48 -2.87 3.18
C GLN A 61 3.94 -1.53 2.69
N TYR A 62 4.72 -0.77 1.90
CA TYR A 62 4.24 0.50 1.33
C TYR A 62 3.01 0.29 0.44
N ARG A 63 2.99 -0.75 -0.39
CA ARG A 63 1.81 -1.09 -1.20
C ARG A 63 0.56 -1.35 -0.35
N ARG A 64 0.70 -2.11 0.76
CA ARG A 64 -0.43 -2.32 1.70
C ARG A 64 -0.89 -1.02 2.35
N ASN A 65 0.05 -0.18 2.74
CA ASN A 65 -0.21 1.12 3.33
C ASN A 65 -0.98 2.04 2.36
N ILE A 66 -0.54 2.10 1.10
CA ILE A 66 -1.19 2.87 0.04
C ILE A 66 -2.62 2.37 -0.20
N GLY A 67 -2.83 1.06 -0.28
CA GLY A 67 -4.17 0.47 -0.44
C GLY A 67 -5.11 0.82 0.72
N LEU A 68 -4.62 0.77 1.96
CA LEU A 68 -5.40 1.17 3.14
C LEU A 68 -5.72 2.68 3.12
N ALA A 69 -4.73 3.52 2.80
CA ALA A 69 -4.91 4.96 2.70
C ALA A 69 -5.95 5.34 1.64
N ARG A 70 -5.87 4.72 0.45
CA ARG A 70 -6.85 4.91 -0.64
C ARG A 70 -8.26 4.54 -0.20
N SER A 71 -8.44 3.40 0.47
CA SER A 71 -9.75 2.97 0.95
C SER A 71 -10.33 3.93 1.99
N ARG A 72 -9.48 4.54 2.83
CA ARG A 72 -9.92 5.55 3.81
C ARG A 72 -10.32 6.85 3.13
N LEU A 73 -9.51 7.34 2.17
CA LEU A 73 -9.84 8.55 1.41
C LEU A 73 -11.12 8.38 0.59
N SER A 74 -11.36 7.20 0.02
CA SER A 74 -12.63 6.91 -0.66
C SER A 74 -13.83 6.97 0.30
N ALA A 75 -13.69 6.44 1.51
CA ALA A 75 -14.74 6.54 2.53
C ALA A 75 -14.96 7.99 3.00
N GLU A 76 -13.91 8.80 3.06
CA GLU A 76 -14.02 10.24 3.34
C GLU A 76 -14.71 10.99 2.21
N GLU A 77 -14.37 10.71 0.95
CA GLU A 77 -15.00 11.26 -0.24
C GLU A 77 -16.52 11.00 -0.22
N ASP A 78 -16.92 9.74 0.02
CA ASP A 78 -18.33 9.35 0.15
C ASP A 78 -19.08 10.15 1.23
N VAL A 79 -18.42 10.45 2.35
CA VAL A 79 -19.02 11.29 3.42
C VAL A 79 -19.10 12.75 3.03
N LEU A 80 -18.05 13.31 2.41
CA LEU A 80 -18.05 14.70 1.95
C LEU A 80 -19.10 14.97 0.86
N ASP A 81 -19.32 14.01 -0.03
CA ASP A 81 -20.41 14.08 -1.02
C ASP A 81 -21.78 14.12 -0.34
N GLN A 82 -22.02 13.25 0.67
CA GLN A 82 -23.26 13.27 1.43
C GLN A 82 -23.45 14.57 2.23
N VAL A 83 -22.38 15.15 2.79
CA VAL A 83 -22.42 16.48 3.44
C VAL A 83 -22.78 17.57 2.43
N THR A 84 -22.23 17.50 1.22
CA THR A 84 -22.53 18.42 0.13
C THR A 84 -24.02 18.38 -0.25
N ASP A 85 -24.61 17.19 -0.39
CA ASP A 85 -26.02 16.98 -0.67
C ASP A 85 -26.90 17.52 0.45
N LEU A 86 -26.50 17.27 1.70
CA LEU A 86 -27.20 17.75 2.90
C LEU A 86 -27.22 19.31 2.95
N LEU A 87 -26.07 19.96 2.71
CA LEU A 87 -25.96 21.42 2.67
C LEU A 87 -26.82 22.03 1.53
N THR A 88 -26.83 21.37 0.38
CA THR A 88 -27.67 21.76 -0.76
C THR A 88 -29.16 21.65 -0.40
N ARG A 89 -29.57 20.60 0.31
CA ARG A 89 -30.95 20.45 0.80
C ARG A 89 -31.31 21.53 1.81
N ALA A 90 -30.42 21.78 2.78
CA ALA A 90 -30.60 22.84 3.78
C ALA A 90 -30.76 24.21 3.11
N LYS A 91 -29.92 24.52 2.12
CA LYS A 91 -30.02 25.77 1.33
C LYS A 91 -31.35 25.88 0.58
N THR A 92 -31.84 24.78 0.00
CA THR A 92 -33.15 24.75 -0.68
C THR A 92 -34.27 25.11 0.27
N LEU A 93 -34.20 24.52 1.50
CA LEU A 93 -35.18 24.85 2.55
C LEU A 93 -35.10 26.32 3.01
N ALA A 94 -33.85 26.83 3.18
CA ALA A 94 -33.64 28.22 3.54
C ALA A 94 -34.22 29.20 2.47
N VAL A 95 -33.94 28.96 1.20
CA VAL A 95 -34.44 29.79 0.09
C VAL A 95 -35.96 29.76 0.02
N ALA A 96 -36.60 28.59 0.17
CA ALA A 96 -38.06 28.44 0.14
C ALA A 96 -38.75 29.20 1.29
N ASN A 97 -38.06 29.34 2.44
CA ASN A 97 -38.61 29.94 3.67
C ASN A 97 -38.10 31.36 3.96
N ALA A 98 -37.20 31.93 3.12
CA ALA A 98 -36.64 33.28 3.28
C ALA A 98 -37.61 34.40 2.92
N GLY A 99 -38.64 34.11 2.12
CA GLY A 99 -39.62 35.10 1.64
C GLY A 99 -40.74 35.38 2.63
N ASP A 100 -41.43 36.51 2.43
CA ASP A 100 -42.58 36.92 3.27
C ASP A 100 -43.84 36.08 3.00
N THR A 101 -43.83 35.26 1.96
CA THR A 101 -44.93 34.32 1.64
C THR A 101 -44.93 33.06 2.51
N ALA A 102 -43.78 32.74 3.14
CA ALA A 102 -43.67 31.63 4.08
C ALA A 102 -44.29 31.99 5.44
N ASN A 103 -45.19 31.17 5.95
CA ASN A 103 -45.82 31.36 7.23
C ASN A 103 -45.09 30.59 8.33
N ALA A 104 -45.42 30.84 9.61
CA ALA A 104 -44.80 30.18 10.77
C ALA A 104 -44.94 28.66 10.72
N GLN A 105 -46.01 28.11 10.19
CA GLN A 105 -46.22 26.65 10.12
C GLN A 105 -45.30 26.01 9.05
N THR A 106 -45.08 26.65 7.90
CA THR A 106 -44.14 26.15 6.89
C THR A 106 -42.71 26.24 7.36
N ARG A 107 -42.33 27.31 8.09
CA ARG A 107 -41.01 27.45 8.70
C ARG A 107 -40.77 26.42 9.80
N GLU A 108 -41.80 26.10 10.59
CA GLU A 108 -41.70 25.04 11.61
C GLU A 108 -41.52 23.66 10.97
N ALA A 109 -42.23 23.36 9.87
CA ALA A 109 -42.00 22.11 9.14
C ALA A 109 -40.56 22.02 8.55
N ALA A 110 -40.05 23.13 8.00
CA ALA A 110 -38.68 23.22 7.51
C ALA A 110 -37.63 23.05 8.64
N ARG A 111 -37.92 23.66 9.82
CA ARG A 111 -37.05 23.49 11.02
C ARG A 111 -36.90 22.03 11.40
N LEU A 112 -37.99 21.25 11.48
CA LEU A 112 -37.95 19.83 11.78
C LEU A 112 -37.13 19.05 10.75
N GLU A 113 -37.22 19.42 9.46
CA GLU A 113 -36.39 18.80 8.43
C GLU A 113 -34.88 19.14 8.61
N VAL A 114 -34.56 20.43 8.92
CA VAL A 114 -33.18 20.85 9.20
C VAL A 114 -32.60 20.14 10.43
N GLU A 115 -33.39 19.90 11.46
CA GLU A 115 -32.96 19.10 12.63
C GLU A 115 -32.64 17.65 12.23
N GLN A 116 -33.42 17.07 11.34
CA GLN A 116 -33.10 15.74 10.79
C GLN A 116 -31.82 15.74 9.95
N LEU A 117 -31.57 16.81 9.15
CA LEU A 117 -30.33 16.98 8.43
C LEU A 117 -29.13 17.11 9.38
N MET A 118 -29.30 17.86 10.49
CA MET A 118 -28.28 17.98 11.53
C MET A 118 -27.97 16.61 12.18
N ALA A 119 -28.98 15.83 12.54
CA ALA A 119 -28.77 14.47 13.07
C ALA A 119 -28.04 13.58 12.06
N THR A 120 -28.35 13.70 10.78
CA THR A 120 -27.64 12.98 9.70
C THR A 120 -26.18 13.44 9.59
N ALA A 121 -25.89 14.74 9.66
CA ALA A 121 -24.55 15.29 9.65
C ALA A 121 -23.70 14.75 10.81
N VAL A 122 -24.28 14.66 12.01
CA VAL A 122 -23.62 14.04 13.17
C VAL A 122 -23.33 12.54 12.94
N GLN A 123 -24.26 11.80 12.33
CA GLN A 123 -24.02 10.40 11.97
C GLN A 123 -22.87 10.26 10.95
N LEU A 124 -22.81 11.15 9.97
CA LEU A 124 -21.71 11.19 9.00
C LEU A 124 -20.37 11.50 9.68
N GLY A 125 -20.35 12.45 10.63
CA GLY A 125 -19.17 12.74 11.45
C GLY A 125 -18.71 11.56 12.33
N ASN A 126 -19.64 10.69 12.72
CA ASN A 126 -19.39 9.50 13.51
C ASN A 126 -19.27 8.22 12.66
N THR A 127 -18.99 8.35 11.34
CA THR A 127 -18.77 7.20 10.46
C THR A 127 -17.56 6.39 10.92
N THR A 128 -17.71 5.06 10.91
CA THR A 128 -16.62 4.14 11.27
C THR A 128 -16.04 3.46 10.04
N PHE A 129 -14.71 3.27 10.04
CA PHE A 129 -13.98 2.52 9.04
C PHE A 129 -13.11 1.47 9.73
N GLN A 130 -13.30 0.21 9.41
CA GLN A 130 -12.56 -0.93 10.00
C GLN A 130 -12.56 -0.94 11.54
N GLY A 131 -13.68 -0.57 12.15
CA GLY A 131 -13.86 -0.58 13.60
C GLY A 131 -13.28 0.62 14.35
N SER A 132 -12.84 1.66 13.66
CA SER A 132 -12.41 2.94 14.21
C SER A 132 -13.18 4.08 13.58
N TYR A 133 -13.42 5.17 14.32
CA TYR A 133 -14.05 6.38 13.78
C TYR A 133 -13.14 7.03 12.74
N LEU A 134 -13.70 7.30 11.56
CA LEU A 134 -12.97 7.85 10.42
C LEU A 134 -12.38 9.22 10.74
N PHE A 135 -13.15 10.07 11.40
CA PHE A 135 -12.85 11.45 11.73
C PHE A 135 -12.44 11.70 13.18
N GLY A 136 -12.23 10.62 13.96
CA GLY A 136 -11.84 10.73 15.38
C GLY A 136 -10.41 11.24 15.61
N GLY A 137 -9.63 11.52 14.54
CA GLY A 137 -8.27 11.99 14.67
C GLY A 137 -7.40 11.01 15.47
N GLN A 138 -6.77 11.50 16.54
CA GLN A 138 -5.96 10.68 17.45
C GLN A 138 -6.81 9.80 18.39
N HIS A 139 -8.10 10.11 18.56
CA HIS A 139 -9.04 9.43 19.46
C HIS A 139 -10.14 8.66 18.69
N ALA A 140 -9.74 7.80 17.75
CA ALA A 140 -10.67 7.09 16.88
C ALA A 140 -11.38 5.88 17.52
N ASP A 141 -11.22 5.64 18.78
CA ASP A 141 -11.87 4.61 19.58
C ASP A 141 -13.21 5.07 20.19
N THR A 142 -13.45 6.39 20.24
CA THR A 142 -14.67 7.00 20.75
C THR A 142 -15.36 7.85 19.68
N PRO A 143 -16.71 8.00 19.73
CA PRO A 143 -17.43 8.86 18.81
C PRO A 143 -16.90 10.30 18.90
N PRO A 144 -16.47 10.92 17.77
CA PRO A 144 -15.95 12.28 17.78
C PRO A 144 -16.99 13.34 18.13
N PHE A 145 -18.29 13.12 17.82
CA PHE A 145 -19.34 14.11 18.01
C PHE A 145 -20.50 13.55 18.83
N ALA A 146 -21.01 14.37 19.75
CA ALA A 146 -22.27 14.12 20.46
C ALA A 146 -23.48 14.39 19.54
N ALA A 147 -24.69 14.02 19.99
CA ALA A 147 -25.92 14.16 19.20
C ALA A 147 -26.28 15.60 18.80
N ASP A 148 -25.75 16.58 19.52
CA ASP A 148 -25.93 18.02 19.24
C ASP A 148 -24.81 18.61 18.36
N GLY A 149 -23.88 17.78 17.87
CA GLY A 149 -22.74 18.20 17.06
C GLY A 149 -21.58 18.79 17.85
N THR A 150 -21.63 18.75 19.19
CA THR A 150 -20.49 19.13 20.02
C THR A 150 -19.49 17.99 20.14
N PHE A 151 -18.26 18.30 20.51
CA PHE A 151 -17.21 17.31 20.79
C PHE A 151 -16.64 17.49 22.20
N ASP A 152 -16.02 16.45 22.74
CA ASP A 152 -15.36 16.51 24.03
C ASP A 152 -14.10 17.39 23.93
N VAL A 153 -14.06 18.48 24.70
CA VAL A 153 -12.94 19.44 24.71
C VAL A 153 -11.63 18.79 25.14
N ASP A 154 -11.69 17.77 25.98
CA ASP A 154 -10.51 17.02 26.44
C ASP A 154 -10.03 16.00 25.39
N ARG A 155 -10.88 15.67 24.40
CA ARG A 155 -10.61 14.72 23.31
C ARG A 155 -11.10 15.26 21.98
N PRO A 156 -10.57 16.39 21.52
CA PRO A 156 -11.00 16.97 20.25
C PRO A 156 -10.68 16.00 19.09
N PRO A 157 -11.53 15.98 18.04
CA PRO A 157 -11.33 15.15 16.87
C PRO A 157 -10.23 15.74 15.96
N LEU A 158 -9.02 15.92 16.54
CA LEU A 158 -7.87 16.53 15.91
C LEU A 158 -6.80 15.51 15.54
N GLY A 159 -6.07 15.80 14.47
CA GLY A 159 -4.87 15.10 14.06
C GLY A 159 -5.09 14.14 12.93
N GLU A 160 -4.38 14.39 11.85
CA GLU A 160 -4.32 13.49 10.70
C GLU A 160 -3.48 12.25 11.02
N ARG A 161 -3.77 11.16 10.34
CA ARG A 161 -3.01 9.90 10.45
C ARG A 161 -2.17 9.73 9.19
N PRO A 162 -0.89 10.09 9.23
CA PRO A 162 -0.02 9.88 8.09
C PRO A 162 0.36 8.40 7.94
N VAL A 163 0.51 7.98 6.70
CA VAL A 163 0.97 6.65 6.32
C VAL A 163 2.23 6.78 5.49
N GLU A 164 3.22 5.94 5.79
CA GLU A 164 4.46 5.88 5.03
C GLU A 164 4.23 5.15 3.69
N THR A 165 4.45 5.87 2.60
CA THR A 165 4.27 5.39 1.21
C THR A 165 5.59 5.10 0.50
N SER A 166 6.70 5.67 1.01
CA SER A 166 8.07 5.33 0.66
C SER A 166 8.99 5.75 1.80
N SER A 167 10.26 5.39 1.75
CA SER A 167 11.22 5.71 2.82
C SER A 167 11.24 7.21 3.12
N GLY A 168 10.68 7.58 4.28
CA GLY A 168 10.61 8.97 4.75
C GLY A 168 9.51 9.83 4.10
N GLN A 169 8.67 9.28 3.25
CA GLN A 169 7.54 10.00 2.66
C GLN A 169 6.23 9.57 3.34
N LEU A 170 5.59 10.56 3.96
CA LEU A 170 4.31 10.40 4.66
C LEU A 170 3.20 11.10 3.88
N ILE A 171 2.06 10.43 3.73
CA ILE A 171 0.83 11.02 3.17
C ILE A 171 -0.27 10.86 4.21
N ALA A 172 -1.01 11.95 4.48
CA ALA A 172 -2.17 11.91 5.37
C ALA A 172 -3.30 11.09 4.73
N THR A 173 -3.95 10.24 5.53
CA THR A 173 -4.96 9.30 5.04
C THR A 173 -6.39 9.79 5.15
N THR A 174 -6.65 10.81 5.97
CA THR A 174 -7.95 11.45 6.17
C THR A 174 -7.74 12.83 6.76
N HIS A 175 -8.73 13.71 6.58
CA HIS A 175 -8.85 14.91 7.41
C HIS A 175 -9.42 14.51 8.78
N ASP A 176 -9.20 15.35 9.76
CA ASP A 176 -9.81 15.19 11.08
C ASP A 176 -11.23 15.77 11.14
N GLY A 177 -12.00 15.38 12.15
CA GLY A 177 -13.40 15.82 12.29
C GLY A 177 -13.52 17.33 12.58
N GLN A 178 -12.49 17.93 13.17
CA GLN A 178 -12.43 19.37 13.39
C GLN A 178 -12.48 20.10 12.05
N SER A 179 -11.61 19.75 11.12
CA SER A 179 -11.52 20.41 9.81
C SER A 179 -12.79 20.23 8.98
N ILE A 180 -13.39 19.01 8.99
CA ILE A 180 -14.54 18.70 8.12
C ILE A 180 -15.85 19.29 8.65
N PHE A 181 -16.11 19.26 9.96
CA PHE A 181 -17.43 19.59 10.49
C PHE A 181 -17.46 20.89 11.29
N VAL A 182 -16.35 21.27 11.91
CA VAL A 182 -16.30 22.47 12.78
C VAL A 182 -15.72 23.68 12.02
N ASP A 183 -14.51 23.56 11.47
CA ASP A 183 -13.84 24.67 10.78
C ASP A 183 -14.53 25.01 9.45
N SER A 184 -15.09 24.00 8.76
CA SER A 184 -15.96 24.19 7.60
C SER A 184 -17.34 24.77 7.93
N GLN A 185 -17.67 24.90 9.23
CA GLN A 185 -18.94 25.43 9.75
C GLN A 185 -20.20 24.63 9.37
N VAL A 186 -20.09 23.34 9.02
CA VAL A 186 -21.24 22.51 8.64
C VAL A 186 -22.30 22.48 9.74
N PHE A 187 -21.90 22.16 10.98
CA PHE A 187 -22.83 22.12 12.12
C PHE A 187 -23.37 23.51 12.47
N ALA A 188 -22.51 24.53 12.47
CA ALA A 188 -22.90 25.91 12.79
C ALA A 188 -23.93 26.45 11.80
N ALA A 189 -23.74 26.21 10.49
CA ALA A 189 -24.68 26.66 9.46
C ALA A 189 -26.06 26.02 9.59
N LEU A 190 -26.13 24.72 9.92
CA LEU A 190 -27.40 24.02 10.16
C LEU A 190 -28.09 24.49 11.44
N GLN A 191 -27.34 24.71 12.51
CA GLN A 191 -27.86 25.25 13.77
C GLN A 191 -28.39 26.68 13.60
N GLU A 192 -27.65 27.54 12.89
CA GLU A 192 -28.09 28.92 12.58
C GLU A 192 -29.38 28.93 11.78
N LEU A 193 -29.48 28.09 10.74
CA LEU A 193 -30.72 27.97 9.96
C LEU A 193 -31.87 27.44 10.83
N SER A 194 -31.69 26.44 11.65
CA SER A 194 -32.72 25.91 12.54
C SER A 194 -33.21 26.98 13.51
N ALA A 195 -32.32 27.77 14.13
CA ALA A 195 -32.62 28.84 15.04
C ALA A 195 -33.41 29.99 14.32
N ALA A 196 -32.99 30.36 13.11
CA ALA A 196 -33.67 31.38 12.31
C ALA A 196 -35.10 30.97 11.90
N LEU A 197 -35.31 29.70 11.57
CA LEU A 197 -36.63 29.13 11.26
C LEU A 197 -37.52 29.12 12.51
N ALA A 198 -36.99 28.71 13.68
CA ALA A 198 -37.67 28.71 14.96
C ALA A 198 -38.11 30.12 15.38
N ALA A 199 -37.24 31.10 15.19
CA ALA A 199 -37.55 32.52 15.46
C ALA A 199 -38.56 33.15 14.45
N ASN A 200 -38.90 32.44 13.38
CA ASN A 200 -39.72 32.93 12.28
C ASN A 200 -39.16 34.24 11.64
N ASP A 201 -37.83 34.39 11.63
CA ASP A 201 -37.11 35.58 11.18
C ASP A 201 -36.61 35.41 9.73
N GLY A 202 -37.30 36.01 8.77
CA GLY A 202 -36.90 35.93 7.35
C GLY A 202 -35.56 36.60 7.04
N ALA A 203 -35.11 37.58 7.86
CA ALA A 203 -33.79 38.21 7.68
C ALA A 203 -32.68 37.29 8.14
N ALA A 204 -32.85 36.66 9.28
CA ALA A 204 -31.90 35.66 9.79
C ALA A 204 -31.82 34.43 8.85
N ILE A 205 -32.96 33.97 8.26
CA ILE A 205 -32.95 32.88 7.27
C ILE A 205 -32.16 33.29 6.02
N ARG A 206 -32.25 34.54 5.55
CA ARG A 206 -31.42 35.02 4.43
C ARG A 206 -29.94 35.09 4.79
N SER A 207 -29.58 35.44 6.04
CA SER A 207 -28.21 35.42 6.51
C SER A 207 -27.64 34.01 6.53
N SER A 208 -28.42 33.02 7.01
CA SER A 208 -27.99 31.61 7.07
C SER A 208 -27.71 30.99 5.70
N ILE A 209 -28.31 31.52 4.61
CA ILE A 209 -27.96 31.10 3.23
C ILE A 209 -26.48 31.39 2.95
N THR A 210 -25.96 32.53 3.40
CA THR A 210 -24.55 32.90 3.20
C THR A 210 -23.61 31.95 4.00
N THR A 211 -24.00 31.63 5.22
CA THR A 211 -23.23 30.67 6.05
C THR A 211 -23.23 29.24 5.44
N LEU A 212 -24.40 28.81 4.91
CA LEU A 212 -24.51 27.54 4.17
C LEU A 212 -23.67 27.53 2.90
N ASP A 213 -23.60 28.64 2.14
CA ASP A 213 -22.75 28.75 0.96
C ASP A 213 -21.25 28.70 1.32
N ALA A 214 -20.87 29.29 2.44
CA ALA A 214 -19.51 29.23 2.95
C ALA A 214 -19.14 27.79 3.35
N ALA A 215 -20.02 27.10 4.09
CA ALA A 215 -19.85 25.71 4.48
C ALA A 215 -19.75 24.77 3.26
N PHE A 216 -20.62 24.97 2.26
CA PHE A 216 -20.57 24.23 1.00
C PHE A 216 -19.24 24.42 0.30
N SER A 217 -18.78 25.67 0.17
CA SER A 217 -17.50 25.98 -0.49
C SER A 217 -16.30 25.39 0.25
N ALA A 218 -16.32 25.40 1.59
CA ALA A 218 -15.30 24.77 2.41
C ALA A 218 -15.28 23.24 2.19
N THR A 219 -16.46 22.61 2.16
CA THR A 219 -16.59 21.16 1.89
C THR A 219 -16.06 20.80 0.49
N GLN A 220 -16.34 21.64 -0.53
CA GLN A 220 -15.80 21.42 -1.88
C GLN A 220 -14.27 21.55 -1.94
N ASN A 221 -13.69 22.46 -1.15
CA ASN A 221 -12.24 22.58 -1.06
C ASN A 221 -11.61 21.30 -0.43
N LEU A 222 -12.22 20.79 0.65
CA LEU A 222 -11.78 19.53 1.26
C LEU A 222 -11.88 18.34 0.29
N LEU A 223 -12.95 18.27 -0.50
CA LEU A 223 -13.10 17.26 -1.55
C LEU A 223 -11.99 17.38 -2.61
N GLY A 224 -11.60 18.60 -2.98
CA GLY A 224 -10.45 18.84 -3.85
C GLY A 224 -9.12 18.38 -3.25
N GLU A 225 -8.94 18.57 -1.93
CA GLU A 225 -7.75 18.06 -1.21
C GLU A 225 -7.72 16.53 -1.15
N VAL A 226 -8.88 15.88 -0.92
CA VAL A 226 -8.99 14.40 -0.99
C VAL A 226 -8.57 13.91 -2.37
N GLY A 227 -9.08 14.52 -3.45
CA GLY A 227 -8.68 14.19 -4.81
C GLY A 227 -7.18 14.35 -5.07
N ALA A 228 -6.56 15.41 -4.54
CA ALA A 228 -5.12 15.61 -4.65
C ALA A 228 -4.32 14.54 -3.88
N ARG A 229 -4.79 14.12 -2.70
CA ARG A 229 -4.18 13.03 -1.91
C ARG A 229 -4.32 11.68 -2.62
N VAL A 230 -5.46 11.40 -3.24
CA VAL A 230 -5.67 10.17 -4.05
C VAL A 230 -4.69 10.13 -5.22
N ASN A 231 -4.54 11.23 -5.96
CA ASN A 231 -3.57 11.32 -7.05
C ASN A 231 -2.12 11.12 -6.56
N ALA A 232 -1.78 11.66 -5.39
CA ALA A 232 -0.46 11.45 -4.79
C ALA A 232 -0.22 9.98 -4.42
N LEU A 233 -1.25 9.27 -3.94
CA LEU A 233 -1.17 7.83 -3.66
C LEU A 233 -1.03 7.01 -4.95
N GLU A 234 -1.68 7.37 -6.05
CA GLU A 234 -1.53 6.71 -7.36
C GLU A 234 -0.11 6.83 -7.90
N VAL A 235 0.48 8.01 -7.79
CA VAL A 235 1.89 8.23 -8.15
C VAL A 235 2.81 7.39 -7.26
N ALA A 236 2.55 7.34 -5.96
CA ALA A 236 3.34 6.53 -5.02
C ALA A 236 3.20 5.03 -5.33
N GLU A 237 2.00 4.54 -5.67
CA GLU A 237 1.74 3.15 -6.06
C GLU A 237 2.53 2.78 -7.33
N THR A 238 2.44 3.60 -8.37
CA THR A 238 3.20 3.41 -9.63
C THR A 238 4.70 3.33 -9.37
N ASN A 239 5.23 4.18 -8.50
CA ASN A 239 6.64 4.16 -8.13
C ASN A 239 7.02 2.87 -7.37
N VAL A 240 6.20 2.43 -6.41
CA VAL A 240 6.41 1.19 -5.66
C VAL A 240 6.40 -0.02 -6.59
N GLU A 241 5.49 -0.07 -7.56
CA GLU A 241 5.41 -1.14 -8.56
C GLU A 241 6.66 -1.16 -9.47
N ALA A 242 7.06 -0.01 -9.99
CA ALA A 242 8.25 0.11 -10.82
C ALA A 242 9.53 -0.33 -10.08
N TRP A 243 9.71 0.12 -8.83
CA TRP A 243 10.83 -0.30 -8.00
C TRP A 243 10.77 -1.79 -7.63
N SER A 244 9.57 -2.33 -7.37
CA SER A 244 9.38 -3.76 -7.08
C SER A 244 9.81 -4.61 -8.28
N LEU A 245 9.39 -4.26 -9.49
CA LEU A 245 9.78 -4.95 -10.71
C LEU A 245 11.31 -4.88 -10.93
N HIS A 246 11.90 -3.69 -10.78
CA HIS A 246 13.34 -3.51 -10.92
C HIS A 246 14.15 -4.37 -9.93
N LEU A 247 13.72 -4.39 -8.66
CA LEU A 247 14.39 -5.20 -7.64
C LEU A 247 14.17 -6.71 -7.84
N GLN A 248 13.01 -7.13 -8.37
CA GLN A 248 12.76 -8.53 -8.72
C GLN A 248 13.67 -8.97 -9.87
N THR A 249 13.80 -8.16 -10.92
CA THR A 249 14.72 -8.42 -12.04
C THR A 249 16.16 -8.49 -11.53
N PHE A 250 16.59 -7.52 -10.71
CA PHE A 250 17.92 -7.53 -10.13
C PHE A 250 18.18 -8.76 -9.24
N ARG A 251 17.18 -9.23 -8.49
CA ARG A 251 17.27 -10.46 -7.70
C ARG A 251 17.41 -11.68 -8.61
N SER A 252 16.61 -11.73 -9.70
CA SER A 252 16.68 -12.80 -10.70
C SER A 252 18.08 -12.87 -11.31
N ASP A 253 18.63 -11.76 -11.76
CA ASP A 253 20.00 -11.66 -12.33
C ASP A 253 21.09 -12.15 -11.36
N LEU A 254 20.88 -11.98 -10.05
CA LEU A 254 21.81 -12.44 -9.03
C LEU A 254 21.71 -13.93 -8.75
N THR A 255 20.50 -14.49 -8.73
CA THR A 255 20.20 -15.81 -8.18
C THR A 255 19.83 -16.86 -9.19
N GLU A 256 19.29 -16.47 -10.35
CA GLU A 256 18.82 -17.39 -11.37
C GLU A 256 19.89 -17.65 -12.43
N ILE A 257 19.75 -18.74 -13.16
CA ILE A 257 20.61 -19.12 -14.28
C ILE A 257 19.99 -18.71 -15.59
N GLU A 258 20.82 -18.48 -16.61
CA GLU A 258 20.35 -18.46 -17.99
C GLU A 258 20.26 -19.90 -18.52
N LEU A 259 19.02 -20.38 -18.66
CA LEU A 259 18.72 -21.78 -18.92
C LEU A 259 19.44 -22.33 -20.17
N ASP A 260 19.55 -21.52 -21.23
CA ASP A 260 20.19 -21.93 -22.47
C ASP A 260 21.70 -22.18 -22.31
N GLU A 261 22.38 -21.27 -21.58
CA GLU A 261 23.80 -21.42 -21.29
C GLU A 261 24.08 -22.59 -20.34
N ASP A 262 23.25 -22.75 -19.29
CA ASP A 262 23.48 -23.77 -18.30
C ASP A 262 23.14 -25.18 -18.78
N ILE A 263 22.15 -25.35 -19.65
CA ILE A 263 21.90 -26.60 -20.36
C ILE A 263 23.12 -26.95 -21.24
N SER A 264 23.63 -25.99 -22.01
CA SER A 264 24.82 -26.20 -22.82
C SER A 264 26.04 -26.58 -21.97
N ARG A 265 26.18 -25.91 -20.82
CA ARG A 265 27.23 -26.21 -19.83
C ARG A 265 27.07 -27.62 -19.23
N LEU A 266 25.85 -28.04 -18.92
CA LEU A 266 25.55 -29.38 -18.41
C LEU A 266 25.92 -30.46 -19.45
N VAL A 267 25.52 -30.31 -20.70
CA VAL A 267 25.87 -31.25 -21.78
C VAL A 267 27.38 -31.34 -21.96
N ASN A 268 28.10 -30.23 -21.95
CA ASN A 268 29.57 -30.21 -22.04
C ASN A 268 30.22 -30.92 -20.83
N ARG A 269 29.70 -30.71 -19.61
CA ARG A 269 30.22 -31.37 -18.40
C ARG A 269 29.91 -32.86 -18.40
N GLN A 270 28.75 -33.28 -18.92
CA GLN A 270 28.39 -34.69 -19.09
C GLN A 270 29.33 -35.37 -20.09
N THR A 271 29.59 -34.76 -21.24
CA THR A 271 30.54 -35.26 -22.24
C THR A 271 31.96 -35.37 -21.68
N ALA A 272 32.42 -34.37 -20.91
CA ALA A 272 33.72 -34.40 -20.26
C ALA A 272 33.84 -35.52 -19.19
N TYR A 273 32.74 -35.75 -18.44
CA TYR A 273 32.66 -36.86 -17.49
C TYR A 273 32.74 -38.23 -18.16
N GLU A 274 32.00 -38.45 -19.25
CA GLU A 274 32.04 -39.69 -20.05
C GLU A 274 33.42 -39.91 -20.67
N ALA A 275 34.07 -38.89 -21.20
CA ALA A 275 35.43 -38.97 -21.71
C ALA A 275 36.46 -39.33 -20.62
N ALA A 276 36.29 -38.73 -19.42
CA ALA A 276 37.16 -39.05 -18.28
C ALA A 276 36.96 -40.50 -17.78
N LEU A 277 35.72 -41.03 -17.84
CA LEU A 277 35.43 -42.42 -17.54
C LEU A 277 36.12 -43.38 -18.49
N LEU A 278 36.04 -43.09 -19.81
CA LEU A 278 36.73 -43.91 -20.84
C LEU A 278 38.24 -43.84 -20.72
N ALA A 279 38.81 -42.66 -20.45
CA ALA A 279 40.26 -42.51 -20.25
C ALA A 279 40.73 -43.29 -19.01
N ASN A 280 40.02 -43.18 -17.88
CA ASN A 280 40.34 -43.92 -16.65
C ASN A 280 40.25 -45.44 -16.84
N SER A 281 39.23 -45.94 -17.57
CA SER A 281 39.12 -47.38 -17.84
C SER A 281 40.30 -47.91 -18.63
N ARG A 282 40.83 -47.14 -19.61
CA ARG A 282 42.02 -47.51 -20.37
C ARG A 282 43.32 -47.49 -19.55
N ILE A 283 43.50 -46.48 -18.69
CA ILE A 283 44.65 -46.41 -17.77
C ILE A 283 44.67 -47.59 -16.79
N LEU A 284 43.51 -47.98 -16.25
CA LEU A 284 43.39 -49.11 -15.37
C LEU A 284 43.69 -50.46 -16.07
N GLN A 285 43.25 -50.65 -17.32
CA GLN A 285 43.52 -51.84 -18.12
C GLN A 285 45.00 -52.01 -18.43
N THR A 286 45.69 -50.92 -18.83
CA THR A 286 47.14 -50.94 -19.10
C THR A 286 47.97 -51.24 -17.86
N SER A 287 47.55 -50.71 -16.71
CA SER A 287 48.19 -50.96 -15.40
C SER A 287 48.05 -52.42 -14.93
N LEU A 288 46.88 -53.05 -15.20
CA LEU A 288 46.62 -54.45 -14.83
C LEU A 288 47.44 -55.44 -15.70
N THR A 289 47.56 -55.16 -17.00
CA THR A 289 48.38 -55.98 -17.94
C THR A 289 49.88 -55.87 -17.65
N ASP A 290 50.36 -54.73 -17.18
CA ASP A 290 51.74 -54.54 -16.72
C ASP A 290 52.05 -55.18 -15.37
N TYR A 291 51.03 -55.41 -14.52
CA TYR A 291 51.17 -56.08 -13.25
C TYR A 291 51.16 -57.61 -13.36
N LEU A 292 50.51 -58.15 -14.38
CA LEU A 292 50.42 -59.60 -14.65
C LEU A 292 51.51 -60.11 -15.55
N ARG A 293 52.48 -59.31 -15.96
CA ARG A 293 53.69 -59.61 -16.64
C ARG A 293 54.88 -59.45 -15.72
#